data_b1a011371f52e0347113b1b53e0e7c1e
#
_entry.id   b1a011371f52e0347113b1b53e0e7c1e
#
_cell.length_a   1.000
_cell.length_b   1.000
_cell.length_c   1.000
_cell.angle_alpha   90.00
_cell.angle_beta   90.00
_cell.angle_gamma   90.00
#
_symmetry.space_group_name_H-M   'P 1'
#
loop_
_entity.id
_entity.type
_entity.pdbx_description
1 polymer ?
#
loop_
_entity_poly.entity_id
_entity_poly.type
_entity_poly.pdbx_seq_one_letter_code
_entity_poly.pdbx_strand_id
1 'polypeptide(L)' 'YDADSLAFRLGVMLKEARKEANLTQEQLAERTGTKKSYISRIERGLSDIQISTYHKLVEIGLGKPLHISIGK' A
#
# COMPACT_ATOMS: atom_id res chain seq x y z
N TYR A 1 -8.72 15.43 9.26
CA TYR A 1 -7.82 14.41 8.76
C TYR A 1 -6.38 14.69 9.21
N ASP A 2 -5.75 13.70 9.80
CA ASP A 2 -4.40 13.83 10.36
C ASP A 2 -3.35 13.29 9.38
N ALA A 3 -2.50 14.20 8.87
CA ALA A 3 -1.45 13.84 7.93
C ALA A 3 -0.38 12.94 8.56
N ASP A 4 -0.32 12.89 9.90
CA ASP A 4 0.64 12.05 10.61
C ASP A 4 0.07 10.68 10.95
N SER A 5 -1.15 10.37 10.50
CA SER A 5 -1.76 9.09 10.80
C SER A 5 -0.99 7.95 10.16
N LEU A 6 -1.11 6.78 10.75
CA LEU A 6 -0.47 5.58 10.20
C LEU A 6 -1.00 5.28 8.80
N ALA A 7 -2.32 5.44 8.62
CA ALA A 7 -2.93 5.18 7.31
C ALA A 7 -2.33 6.09 6.24
N PHE A 8 -2.10 7.36 6.57
CA PHE A 8 -1.49 8.29 5.64
C PHE A 8 -0.07 7.87 5.28
N ARG A 9 0.72 7.51 6.29
CA ARG A 9 2.12 7.11 6.06
C ARG A 9 2.21 5.84 5.23
N LEU A 10 1.38 4.86 5.53
CA LEU A 10 1.37 3.61 4.76
C LEU A 10 0.97 3.87 3.32
N GLY A 11 0.01 4.78 3.12
CA GLY A 11 -0.40 5.15 1.77
C GLY A 11 0.74 5.76 0.96
N VAL A 12 1.50 6.66 1.58
CA VAL A 12 2.64 7.29 0.91
C VAL A 12 3.70 6.24 0.56
N MET A 13 3.99 5.35 1.50
CA MET A 13 4.96 4.29 1.27
C MET A 13 4.55 3.37 0.14
N LEU A 14 3.27 3.01 0.10
CA LEU A 14 2.77 2.15 -0.97
C LEU A 14 2.88 2.84 -2.32
N LYS A 15 2.51 4.10 -2.37
CA LYS A 15 2.58 4.87 -3.61
C LYS A 15 4.01 4.97 -4.14
N GLU A 16 4.95 5.25 -3.25
CA GLU A 16 6.35 5.36 -3.65
C GLU A 16 6.90 4.01 -4.13
N ALA A 17 6.60 2.94 -3.41
CA ALA A 17 7.05 1.62 -3.80
C ALA A 17 6.45 1.20 -5.14
N ARG A 18 5.18 1.55 -5.35
CA ARG A 18 4.51 1.25 -6.61
C ARG A 18 5.20 1.97 -7.77
N LYS A 19 5.53 3.25 -7.57
CA LYS A 19 6.20 4.04 -8.62
C LYS A 19 7.59 3.51 -8.91
N GLU A 20 8.30 3.08 -7.88
CA GLU A 20 9.62 2.48 -8.09
C GLU A 20 9.54 1.19 -8.89
N ALA A 21 8.44 0.46 -8.74
CA ALA A 21 8.22 -0.76 -9.50
C ALA A 21 7.66 -0.49 -10.89
N ASN A 22 7.43 0.77 -11.24
CA ASN A 22 6.89 1.19 -12.54
C ASN A 22 5.51 0.61 -12.80
N LEU A 23 4.69 0.56 -11.75
CA LEU A 23 3.33 0.03 -11.86
C LEU A 23 2.31 1.15 -11.71
N THR A 24 1.22 1.05 -12.47
CA THR A 24 0.07 1.91 -12.27
C THR A 24 -0.77 1.34 -11.13
N GLN A 25 -1.69 2.15 -10.61
CA GLN A 25 -2.63 1.66 -9.59
C GLN A 25 -3.43 0.48 -10.12
N GLU A 26 -3.81 0.54 -11.38
CA GLU A 26 -4.58 -0.53 -12.01
C GLU A 26 -3.77 -1.82 -12.07
N GLN A 27 -2.49 -1.71 -12.45
CA GLN A 27 -1.63 -2.87 -12.54
C GLN A 27 -1.40 -3.52 -11.17
N LEU A 28 -1.20 -2.68 -10.15
CA LEU A 28 -1.04 -3.20 -8.80
C LEU A 28 -2.31 -3.90 -8.33
N ALA A 29 -3.46 -3.29 -8.62
CA ALA A 29 -4.74 -3.88 -8.24
C ALA A 29 -4.93 -5.25 -8.90
N GLU A 30 -4.57 -5.37 -10.17
CA GLU A 30 -4.67 -6.65 -10.87
C GLU A 30 -3.80 -7.72 -10.23
N ARG A 31 -2.58 -7.36 -9.87
CA ARG A 31 -1.64 -8.31 -9.27
C ARG A 31 -2.12 -8.83 -7.93
N THR A 32 -2.82 -8.00 -7.20
CA THR A 32 -3.25 -8.33 -5.83
C THR A 32 -4.71 -8.78 -5.77
N GLY A 33 -5.39 -8.80 -6.91
CA GLY A 33 -6.80 -9.21 -6.95
C GLY A 33 -7.73 -8.20 -6.29
N THR A 34 -7.33 -6.94 -6.28
CA THR A 34 -8.14 -5.87 -5.71
C THR A 34 -8.59 -4.93 -6.82
N LYS A 35 -9.23 -3.82 -6.43
CA LYS A 35 -9.70 -2.83 -7.40
C LYS A 35 -8.83 -1.59 -7.34
N LYS A 36 -8.72 -0.90 -8.48
CA LYS A 36 -7.97 0.34 -8.55
C LYS A 36 -8.45 1.35 -7.51
N SER A 37 -9.76 1.45 -7.32
CA SER A 37 -10.32 2.39 -6.36
C SER A 37 -9.83 2.08 -4.94
N TYR A 38 -9.65 0.81 -4.62
CA TYR A 38 -9.15 0.40 -3.32
C TYR A 38 -7.71 0.87 -3.13
N ILE A 39 -6.88 0.63 -4.15
CA ILE A 39 -5.48 1.08 -4.11
C ILE A 39 -5.41 2.60 -3.96
N SER A 40 -6.22 3.31 -4.73
CA SER A 40 -6.24 4.76 -4.69
C SER A 40 -6.60 5.28 -3.30
N ARG A 41 -7.59 4.66 -2.66
CA ARG A 41 -8.01 5.09 -1.32
C ARG A 41 -6.90 4.86 -0.28
N ILE A 42 -6.20 3.73 -0.40
CA ILE A 42 -5.09 3.44 0.51
C ILE A 42 -3.99 4.48 0.33
N GLU A 43 -3.61 4.75 -0.91
CA GLU A 43 -2.53 5.69 -1.21
C GLU A 43 -2.85 7.10 -0.77
N ARG A 44 -4.13 7.44 -0.66
CA ARG A 44 -4.55 8.75 -0.21
C ARG A 44 -4.77 8.82 1.29
N GLY A 45 -4.58 7.70 1.98
CA GLY A 45 -4.76 7.66 3.42
C GLY A 45 -6.21 7.76 3.87
N LEU A 46 -7.15 7.44 2.97
CA LEU A 46 -8.58 7.59 3.25
C LEU A 46 -9.20 6.37 3.91
N SER A 47 -8.49 5.27 3.97
CA SER A 47 -9.01 4.03 4.54
C SER A 47 -7.99 3.45 5.50
N ASP A 48 -8.49 2.93 6.62
CA ASP A 48 -7.64 2.13 7.48
C ASP A 48 -7.41 0.80 6.78
N ILE A 49 -6.19 0.33 6.83
CA ILE A 49 -5.82 -0.92 6.20
C ILE A 49 -5.19 -1.82 7.24
N GLN A 50 -5.57 -3.09 7.22
CA GLN A 50 -4.96 -4.06 8.10
C GLN A 50 -3.53 -4.33 7.66
N ILE A 51 -2.65 -4.54 8.63
CA ILE A 51 -1.24 -4.79 8.33
C ILE A 51 -1.09 -6.03 7.44
N SER A 52 -1.90 -7.06 7.68
CA SER A 52 -1.85 -8.26 6.85
C SER A 52 -2.19 -7.98 5.40
N THR A 53 -3.17 -7.11 5.16
CA THR A 53 -3.54 -6.74 3.79
C THR A 53 -2.44 -5.91 3.15
N TYR A 54 -1.88 -4.97 3.90
CA TYR A 54 -0.79 -4.13 3.41
C TYR A 54 0.42 -4.97 3.03
N HIS A 55 0.75 -5.93 3.90
CA HIS A 55 1.86 -6.86 3.66
C HIS A 55 1.65 -7.64 2.36
N LYS A 56 0.42 -8.10 2.15
CA LYS A 56 0.07 -8.82 0.94
C LYS A 56 0.23 -7.93 -0.30
N LEU A 57 -0.20 -6.68 -0.20
CA LEU A 57 -0.07 -5.75 -1.32
C LEU A 57 1.40 -5.53 -1.70
N VAL A 58 2.26 -5.39 -0.71
CA VAL A 58 3.66 -5.13 -0.96
C VAL A 58 4.38 -6.38 -1.46
N GLU A 59 4.17 -7.52 -0.79
CA GLU A 59 4.86 -8.74 -1.17
C GLU A 59 4.40 -9.29 -2.51
N ILE A 60 3.09 -9.42 -2.67
CA ILE A 60 2.53 -10.05 -3.87
C ILE A 60 2.52 -9.07 -5.02
N GLY A 61 2.05 -7.86 -4.75
CA GLY A 61 1.89 -6.86 -5.78
C GLY A 61 3.20 -6.30 -6.29
N LEU A 62 4.14 -6.04 -5.41
CA LEU A 62 5.39 -5.36 -5.74
C LEU A 62 6.59 -6.29 -5.71
N GLY A 63 6.42 -7.51 -5.23
CA GLY A 63 7.49 -8.49 -5.21
C GLY A 63 8.63 -8.13 -4.26
N LYS A 64 8.35 -7.32 -3.24
CA LYS A 64 9.35 -6.90 -2.27
C LYS A 64 8.99 -7.40 -0.88
N PRO A 65 10.00 -7.82 -0.10
CA PRO A 65 9.72 -8.16 1.30
C PRO A 65 9.38 -6.89 2.06
N LEU A 66 8.41 -6.99 2.94
CA LEU A 66 8.01 -5.87 3.78
C LEU A 66 8.58 -6.07 5.17
N HIS A 67 9.39 -5.11 5.60
CA HIS A 67 9.96 -5.12 6.93
C HIS A 67 9.27 -4.05 7.76
N ILE A 68 8.45 -4.50 8.69
CA ILE A 68 7.81 -3.60 9.64
C ILE A 68 8.35 -3.90 11.02
N SER A 69 9.04 -2.92 11.60
CA SER A 69 9.50 -3.04 12.98
C SER A 69 8.39 -2.56 13.90
N ILE A 70 7.78 -3.49 14.62
CA ILE A 70 6.72 -3.16 15.55
C ILE A 70 7.17 -3.56 16.94
N GLY A 71 7.32 -2.59 17.81
CA GLY A 71 7.67 -2.85 19.19
C GLY A 71 9.09 -3.35 19.40
N LYS A 72 9.95 -3.08 18.47
CA LYS A 72 11.33 -3.51 18.58
C LYS A 72 12.26 -2.34 18.45
#